data_9bf814dfb48ab2dcc74e78e83b5ac518
#
_entry.id   9bf814dfb48ab2dcc74e78e83b5ac518
#
_cell.length_a   1.000
_cell.length_b   1.000
_cell.length_c   1.000
_cell.angle_alpha   90.00
_cell.angle_beta   90.00
_cell.angle_gamma   90.00
#
_symmetry.space_group_name_H-M   'P 1'
#
loop_
_entity.id
_entity.type
_entity.pdbx_description
1 polymer ?
#
loop_
_entity_poly.entity_id
_entity_poly.type
_entity_poly.pdbx_seq_one_letter_code
_entity_poly.pdbx_strand_id
1 'polypeptide(L)'
;MNVNKPSLLSRLSIALNSFFKILGDADFAARVRALNDSPSPAAPVVPEPPPAPVAPPLKEATPDGALQLLGLLQREARFIDFIQEDVAAYADADIGAAARVVHEGCRKVLRDNFTLDAIREEAEGSRVTLPSGFDAAAVRVTGNVVGTAPFTGSLTHRGWRVVDTRLPKLSGKHDLRIVAPAEVEL
;
A
#
# COMPACT_ATOMS: atom_id res chain seq x y z
N MET A 1 -34.57 16.57 -17.74
CA MET A 1 -35.15 17.92 -17.79
C MET A 1 -34.69 18.70 -16.57
N ASN A 2 -33.93 19.79 -16.78
CA ASN A 2 -33.39 20.58 -15.67
C ASN A 2 -34.51 21.53 -15.19
N VAL A 3 -35.17 21.20 -14.09
CA VAL A 3 -36.23 22.06 -13.52
C VAL A 3 -35.55 23.24 -12.83
N ASN A 4 -35.64 24.38 -13.45
CA ASN A 4 -35.06 25.63 -12.92
C ASN A 4 -35.76 25.99 -11.60
N LYS A 5 -35.08 25.94 -10.47
CA LYS A 5 -35.67 26.23 -9.15
C LYS A 5 -35.95 27.72 -9.02
N PRO A 6 -37.19 28.16 -8.68
CA PRO A 6 -37.53 29.56 -8.59
C PRO A 6 -36.80 30.28 -7.46
N SER A 7 -36.47 31.56 -7.65
CA SER A 7 -35.83 32.42 -6.66
C SER A 7 -36.70 32.61 -5.40
N LEU A 8 -36.13 33.06 -4.29
CA LEU A 8 -36.87 33.31 -3.05
C LEU A 8 -38.06 34.27 -3.23
N LEU A 9 -37.88 35.36 -3.97
CA LEU A 9 -38.94 36.33 -4.27
C LEU A 9 -40.05 35.71 -5.14
N SER A 10 -39.67 34.89 -6.13
CA SER A 10 -40.62 34.18 -6.97
C SER A 10 -41.43 33.15 -6.15
N ARG A 11 -40.76 32.44 -5.21
CA ARG A 11 -41.45 31.49 -4.31
C ARG A 11 -42.43 32.18 -3.38
N LEU A 12 -42.07 33.33 -2.83
CA LEU A 12 -42.97 34.14 -1.99
C LEU A 12 -44.22 34.65 -2.77
N SER A 13 -43.99 35.11 -3.99
CA SER A 13 -45.10 35.55 -4.89
C SER A 13 -46.04 34.38 -5.24
N ILE A 14 -45.49 33.20 -5.56
CA ILE A 14 -46.27 31.99 -5.82
C ILE A 14 -47.07 31.59 -4.60
N ALA A 15 -46.47 31.61 -3.40
CA ALA A 15 -47.13 31.23 -2.16
C ALA A 15 -48.31 32.15 -1.84
N LEU A 16 -48.13 33.48 -1.98
CA LEU A 16 -49.20 34.46 -1.71
C LEU A 16 -50.36 34.34 -2.71
N ASN A 17 -50.04 34.18 -4.00
CA ASN A 17 -51.05 33.98 -5.03
C ASN A 17 -51.82 32.65 -4.83
N SER A 18 -51.11 31.57 -4.49
CA SER A 18 -51.73 30.28 -4.20
C SER A 18 -52.64 30.36 -2.98
N PHE A 19 -52.23 31.05 -1.92
CA PHE A 19 -53.04 31.25 -0.71
C PHE A 19 -54.42 31.87 -1.03
N PHE A 20 -54.44 32.98 -1.76
CA PHE A 20 -55.71 33.63 -2.12
C PHE A 20 -56.53 32.80 -3.13
N LYS A 21 -55.89 32.06 -4.04
CA LYS A 21 -56.59 31.13 -4.93
C LYS A 21 -57.21 29.94 -4.19
N ILE A 22 -56.54 29.38 -3.19
CA ILE A 22 -57.07 28.28 -2.37
C ILE A 22 -58.32 28.73 -1.60
N LEU A 23 -58.35 29.99 -1.11
CA LEU A 23 -59.49 30.51 -0.38
C LEU A 23 -60.68 30.84 -1.29
N GLY A 24 -60.46 31.24 -2.55
CA GLY A 24 -61.47 31.68 -3.48
C GLY A 24 -61.98 30.66 -4.51
N ASP A 25 -61.21 29.52 -4.65
CA ASP A 25 -61.47 28.50 -5.68
C ASP A 25 -61.39 27.10 -5.10
N ALA A 26 -62.54 26.49 -4.89
CA ALA A 26 -62.62 25.11 -4.29
C ALA A 26 -61.96 24.04 -5.18
N ASP A 27 -62.01 24.19 -6.51
CA ASP A 27 -61.41 23.22 -7.45
C ASP A 27 -59.90 23.35 -7.44
N PHE A 28 -59.35 24.54 -7.26
CA PHE A 28 -57.92 24.73 -7.08
C PHE A 28 -57.43 24.17 -5.76
N ALA A 29 -58.19 24.37 -4.67
CA ALA A 29 -57.88 23.77 -3.36
C ALA A 29 -57.87 22.26 -3.42
N ALA A 30 -58.81 21.61 -4.11
CA ALA A 30 -58.85 20.15 -4.30
C ALA A 30 -57.61 19.65 -5.07
N ARG A 31 -57.15 20.36 -6.10
CA ARG A 31 -55.93 20.00 -6.87
C ARG A 31 -54.67 20.12 -6.03
N VAL A 32 -54.54 21.16 -5.22
CA VAL A 32 -53.39 21.33 -4.32
C VAL A 32 -53.38 20.22 -3.27
N ARG A 33 -54.54 19.83 -2.73
CA ARG A 33 -54.67 18.72 -1.80
C ARG A 33 -54.24 17.41 -2.46
N ALA A 34 -54.68 17.12 -3.68
CA ALA A 34 -54.31 15.91 -4.42
C ALA A 34 -52.79 15.84 -4.69
N LEU A 35 -52.10 16.96 -4.89
CA LEU A 35 -50.62 17.02 -5.03
C LEU A 35 -49.90 16.68 -3.73
N ASN A 36 -50.47 17.10 -2.56
CA ASN A 36 -49.89 16.78 -1.25
C ASN A 36 -50.16 15.30 -0.83
N ASP A 37 -51.35 14.77 -1.23
CA ASP A 37 -51.75 13.39 -0.91
C ASP A 37 -51.17 12.39 -1.92
N SER A 38 -50.59 12.82 -3.03
CA SER A 38 -49.89 11.95 -3.95
C SER A 38 -48.59 11.45 -3.29
N PRO A 39 -48.34 10.12 -3.22
CA PRO A 39 -47.07 9.61 -2.72
C PRO A 39 -45.94 10.23 -3.53
N SER A 40 -44.98 10.85 -2.84
CA SER A 40 -43.77 11.36 -3.48
C SER A 40 -43.20 10.29 -4.39
N PRO A 41 -42.90 10.56 -5.68
CA PRO A 41 -42.26 9.54 -6.52
C PRO A 41 -41.09 8.99 -5.77
N ALA A 42 -41.11 7.68 -5.52
CA ALA A 42 -39.98 6.98 -4.90
C ALA A 42 -38.73 7.40 -5.66
N ALA A 43 -37.74 7.90 -4.94
CA ALA A 43 -36.45 8.19 -5.54
C ALA A 43 -36.00 6.95 -6.34
N PRO A 44 -35.46 7.09 -7.57
CA PRO A 44 -35.02 5.97 -8.34
C PRO A 44 -34.09 5.16 -7.45
N VAL A 45 -34.42 3.89 -7.21
CA VAL A 45 -33.55 2.94 -6.52
C VAL A 45 -32.33 2.84 -7.38
N VAL A 46 -31.29 3.59 -7.01
CA VAL A 46 -29.96 3.40 -7.56
C VAL A 46 -29.55 1.98 -7.14
N PRO A 47 -29.31 1.06 -8.07
CA PRO A 47 -28.83 -0.27 -7.70
C PRO A 47 -27.62 -0.08 -6.79
N GLU A 48 -27.66 -0.65 -5.60
CA GLU A 48 -26.52 -0.66 -4.69
C GLU A 48 -25.33 -1.23 -5.47
N PRO A 49 -24.19 -0.52 -5.55
CA PRO A 49 -23.04 -1.06 -6.26
C PRO A 49 -22.72 -2.42 -5.68
N PRO A 50 -22.36 -3.40 -6.54
CA PRO A 50 -22.01 -4.73 -6.05
C PRO A 50 -20.98 -4.60 -4.93
N PRO A 51 -21.10 -5.37 -3.83
CA PRO A 51 -20.18 -5.30 -2.72
C PRO A 51 -18.76 -5.39 -3.27
N ALA A 52 -17.93 -4.42 -2.90
CA ALA A 52 -16.52 -4.41 -3.30
C ALA A 52 -15.91 -5.77 -2.94
N PRO A 53 -15.06 -6.37 -3.79
CA PRO A 53 -14.42 -7.63 -3.49
C PRO A 53 -13.79 -7.53 -2.11
N VAL A 54 -14.21 -8.38 -1.17
CA VAL A 54 -13.63 -8.46 0.16
C VAL A 54 -12.16 -8.80 -0.04
N ALA A 55 -11.27 -7.89 0.34
CA ALA A 55 -9.83 -8.14 0.28
C ALA A 55 -9.56 -9.45 1.05
N PRO A 56 -8.78 -10.38 0.48
CA PRO A 56 -8.46 -11.62 1.17
C PRO A 56 -7.84 -11.29 2.54
N PRO A 57 -8.20 -12.05 3.60
CA PRO A 57 -7.67 -11.80 4.93
C PRO A 57 -6.14 -11.84 4.88
N LEU A 58 -5.49 -10.84 5.48
CA LEU A 58 -4.04 -10.80 5.60
C LEU A 58 -3.60 -12.07 6.34
N LYS A 59 -2.76 -12.88 5.68
CA LYS A 59 -2.18 -14.06 6.29
C LYS A 59 -1.14 -13.60 7.32
N GLU A 60 -1.33 -13.93 8.61
CA GLU A 60 -0.31 -13.74 9.61
C GLU A 60 0.90 -14.60 9.26
N ALA A 61 2.05 -13.95 9.02
CA ALA A 61 3.30 -14.66 8.81
C ALA A 61 3.86 -15.09 10.17
N THR A 62 4.31 -16.35 10.28
CA THR A 62 5.07 -16.76 11.48
C THR A 62 6.40 -16.00 11.52
N PRO A 63 6.85 -15.51 12.69
CA PRO A 63 8.10 -14.75 12.80
C PRO A 63 9.35 -15.60 12.60
N ASP A 64 9.22 -16.92 12.54
CA ASP A 64 10.31 -17.88 12.59
C ASP A 64 11.37 -17.63 11.51
N GLY A 65 10.97 -17.42 10.26
CA GLY A 65 11.91 -17.14 9.18
C GLY A 65 12.68 -15.83 9.37
N ALA A 66 12.02 -14.80 9.92
CA ALA A 66 12.64 -13.52 10.20
C ALA A 66 13.63 -13.63 11.37
N LEU A 67 13.26 -14.32 12.45
CA LEU A 67 14.13 -14.57 13.60
C LEU A 67 15.33 -15.44 13.22
N GLN A 68 15.11 -16.45 12.37
CA GLN A 68 16.18 -17.28 11.85
C GLN A 68 17.18 -16.47 11.03
N LEU A 69 16.72 -15.65 10.11
CA LEU A 69 17.59 -14.78 9.33
C LEU A 69 18.37 -13.80 10.22
N LEU A 70 17.69 -13.20 11.22
CA LEU A 70 18.33 -12.31 12.18
C LEU A 70 19.43 -13.01 12.99
N GLY A 71 19.17 -14.25 13.43
CA GLY A 71 20.18 -15.07 14.11
C GLY A 71 21.38 -15.42 13.22
N LEU A 72 21.15 -15.70 11.93
CA LEU A 72 22.23 -15.93 10.97
C LEU A 72 23.08 -14.65 10.76
N LEU A 73 22.47 -13.51 10.62
CA LEU A 73 23.15 -12.21 10.48
C LEU A 73 23.94 -11.86 11.74
N GLN A 74 23.37 -12.12 12.92
CA GLN A 74 24.11 -11.90 14.18
C GLN A 74 25.33 -12.81 14.29
N ARG A 75 25.17 -14.10 14.00
CA ARG A 75 26.26 -15.11 14.14
C ARG A 75 27.41 -14.85 13.17
N GLU A 76 27.12 -14.56 11.91
CA GLU A 76 28.15 -14.43 10.86
C GLU A 76 28.67 -12.98 10.71
N ALA A 77 27.87 -11.99 11.09
CA ALA A 77 28.18 -10.59 10.84
C ALA A 77 28.21 -9.71 12.10
N ARG A 78 27.83 -10.21 13.27
CA ARG A 78 27.65 -9.39 14.47
C ARG A 78 26.70 -8.19 14.20
N PHE A 79 25.68 -8.43 13.35
CA PHE A 79 24.85 -7.39 12.78
C PHE A 79 24.10 -6.58 13.83
N ILE A 80 23.52 -7.23 14.84
CA ILE A 80 22.76 -6.55 15.90
C ILE A 80 23.72 -5.72 16.76
N ASP A 81 24.89 -6.26 17.10
CA ASP A 81 25.88 -5.54 17.91
C ASP A 81 26.30 -4.23 17.19
N PHE A 82 26.62 -4.34 15.90
CA PHE A 82 27.02 -3.18 15.10
C PHE A 82 25.90 -2.11 15.00
N ILE A 83 24.65 -2.54 14.83
CA ILE A 83 23.51 -1.59 14.72
C ILE A 83 23.15 -0.97 16.08
N GLN A 84 23.36 -1.68 17.19
CA GLN A 84 23.07 -1.19 18.53
C GLN A 84 24.19 -0.30 19.10
N GLU A 85 25.39 -0.32 18.50
CA GLU A 85 26.52 0.50 18.93
C GLU A 85 26.27 1.98 18.63
N ASP A 86 26.58 2.85 19.58
CA ASP A 86 26.58 4.31 19.36
C ASP A 86 27.87 4.71 18.63
N VAL A 87 27.77 4.91 17.33
CA VAL A 87 28.93 5.24 16.48
C VAL A 87 29.29 6.71 16.46
N ALA A 88 28.55 7.61 17.17
CA ALA A 88 28.76 9.05 17.11
C ALA A 88 30.13 9.51 17.62
N ALA A 89 30.76 8.73 18.50
CA ALA A 89 32.06 9.05 19.09
C ALA A 89 33.26 8.44 18.33
N TYR A 90 33.03 7.59 17.32
CA TYR A 90 34.09 6.91 16.58
C TYR A 90 34.52 7.72 15.35
N ALA A 91 35.78 7.54 14.94
CA ALA A 91 36.26 8.10 13.69
C ALA A 91 35.68 7.33 12.47
N ASP A 92 35.46 8.02 11.35
CA ASP A 92 34.93 7.42 10.11
C ASP A 92 35.76 6.22 9.64
N ALA A 93 37.09 6.24 9.87
CA ALA A 93 37.97 5.13 9.50
C ALA A 93 37.65 3.85 10.30
N ASP A 94 37.35 3.98 11.60
CA ASP A 94 37.01 2.86 12.48
C ASP A 94 35.64 2.30 12.14
N ILE A 95 34.65 3.19 11.93
CA ILE A 95 33.32 2.80 11.44
C ILE A 95 33.44 2.07 10.10
N GLY A 96 34.26 2.62 9.17
CA GLY A 96 34.50 2.01 7.87
C GLY A 96 35.15 0.62 7.94
N ALA A 97 36.05 0.40 8.90
CA ALA A 97 36.68 -0.91 9.13
C ALA A 97 35.66 -1.92 9.67
N ALA A 98 34.87 -1.55 10.69
CA ALA A 98 33.81 -2.37 11.24
C ALA A 98 32.73 -2.69 10.21
N ALA A 99 32.30 -1.72 9.43
CA ALA A 99 31.32 -1.90 8.37
C ALA A 99 31.75 -2.93 7.30
N ARG A 100 33.04 -3.00 6.97
CA ARG A 100 33.56 -4.04 6.04
C ARG A 100 33.40 -5.45 6.61
N VAL A 101 33.69 -5.63 7.90
CA VAL A 101 33.52 -6.93 8.56
C VAL A 101 32.06 -7.37 8.54
N VAL A 102 31.14 -6.45 8.93
CA VAL A 102 29.70 -6.70 8.90
C VAL A 102 29.22 -7.00 7.48
N HIS A 103 29.69 -6.23 6.49
CA HIS A 103 29.35 -6.45 5.09
C HIS A 103 29.75 -7.83 4.60
N GLU A 104 30.95 -8.28 4.91
CA GLU A 104 31.43 -9.63 4.52
C GLU A 104 30.59 -10.73 5.16
N GLY A 105 30.28 -10.61 6.46
CA GLY A 105 29.40 -11.53 7.16
C GLY A 105 27.98 -11.56 6.58
N CYS A 106 27.37 -10.40 6.34
CA CYS A 106 26.07 -10.30 5.70
C CYS A 106 26.08 -10.91 4.29
N ARG A 107 27.10 -10.60 3.50
CA ARG A 107 27.28 -11.18 2.16
C ARG A 107 27.39 -12.70 2.18
N LYS A 108 28.11 -13.25 3.18
CA LYS A 108 28.20 -14.69 3.39
C LYS A 108 26.83 -15.29 3.68
N VAL A 109 26.06 -14.71 4.60
CA VAL A 109 24.70 -15.17 4.93
C VAL A 109 23.80 -15.19 3.69
N LEU A 110 23.81 -14.12 2.90
CA LEU A 110 22.99 -14.05 1.69
C LEU A 110 23.38 -15.14 0.69
N ARG A 111 24.66 -15.28 0.40
CA ARG A 111 25.17 -16.25 -0.59
C ARG A 111 24.93 -17.69 -0.18
N ASP A 112 25.10 -18.02 1.12
CA ASP A 112 24.99 -19.39 1.60
C ASP A 112 23.51 -19.83 1.68
N ASN A 113 22.59 -18.90 1.96
CA ASN A 113 21.20 -19.22 2.23
C ASN A 113 20.22 -18.82 1.13
N PHE A 114 20.61 -17.98 0.18
CA PHE A 114 19.72 -17.49 -0.88
C PHE A 114 20.41 -17.52 -2.24
N THR A 115 19.60 -17.69 -3.28
CA THR A 115 20.01 -17.37 -4.64
C THR A 115 19.25 -16.11 -5.04
N LEU A 116 19.99 -15.06 -5.38
CA LEU A 116 19.45 -13.74 -5.72
C LEU A 116 19.75 -13.44 -7.18
N ASP A 117 18.69 -13.15 -7.97
CA ASP A 117 18.80 -12.68 -9.34
C ASP A 117 18.29 -11.24 -9.46
N ALA A 118 18.83 -10.48 -10.39
CA ALA A 118 18.29 -9.19 -10.74
C ALA A 118 16.96 -9.39 -11.50
N ILE A 119 15.96 -8.55 -11.23
CA ILE A 119 14.68 -8.56 -11.98
C ILE A 119 14.88 -8.05 -13.40
N ARG A 120 15.79 -7.08 -13.58
CA ARG A 120 16.17 -6.54 -14.89
C ARG A 120 17.64 -6.81 -15.15
N GLU A 121 17.93 -7.29 -16.35
CA GLU A 121 19.32 -7.60 -16.77
C GLU A 121 20.09 -6.36 -17.24
N GLU A 122 19.36 -5.33 -17.69
CA GLU A 122 19.95 -4.10 -18.19
C GLU A 122 20.68 -3.35 -17.08
N ALA A 123 21.69 -2.58 -17.45
CA ALA A 123 22.42 -1.74 -16.51
C ALA A 123 21.56 -0.59 -15.98
N GLU A 124 21.77 -0.22 -14.70
CA GLU A 124 21.16 1.00 -14.14
C GLU A 124 21.59 2.23 -14.94
N GLY A 125 20.68 3.17 -15.13
CA GLY A 125 20.84 4.31 -16.02
C GLY A 125 20.45 4.05 -17.48
N SER A 126 20.32 2.80 -17.92
CA SER A 126 19.92 2.48 -19.28
C SER A 126 18.45 2.81 -19.56
N ARG A 127 18.13 3.05 -20.83
CA ARG A 127 16.76 3.28 -21.29
C ARG A 127 16.06 1.95 -21.48
N VAL A 128 14.91 1.77 -20.82
CA VAL A 128 14.09 0.55 -20.88
C VAL A 128 12.66 0.88 -21.28
N THR A 129 12.01 -0.06 -21.95
CA THR A 129 10.59 0.02 -22.28
C THR A 129 9.82 -1.09 -21.59
N LEU A 130 8.76 -0.72 -20.89
CA LEU A 130 7.83 -1.64 -20.24
C LEU A 130 6.62 -1.82 -21.14
N PRO A 131 6.38 -3.00 -21.71
CA PRO A 131 5.25 -3.26 -22.59
C PRO A 131 3.91 -3.21 -21.83
N SER A 132 2.82 -3.18 -22.57
CA SER A 132 1.50 -3.40 -21.97
C SER A 132 1.44 -4.77 -21.30
N GLY A 133 0.90 -4.81 -20.06
CA GLY A 133 0.83 -6.04 -19.29
C GLY A 133 2.13 -6.44 -18.57
N PHE A 134 3.12 -5.55 -18.45
CA PHE A 134 4.28 -5.80 -17.60
C PHE A 134 3.87 -6.13 -16.16
N ASP A 135 4.68 -6.93 -15.48
CA ASP A 135 4.43 -7.32 -14.08
C ASP A 135 4.65 -6.13 -13.13
N ALA A 136 3.56 -5.48 -12.71
CA ALA A 136 3.58 -4.35 -11.78
C ALA A 136 4.02 -4.73 -10.34
N ALA A 137 4.00 -6.00 -9.97
CA ALA A 137 4.55 -6.47 -8.70
C ALA A 137 6.09 -6.53 -8.73
N ALA A 138 6.65 -6.81 -9.91
CA ALA A 138 8.10 -6.89 -10.10
C ALA A 138 8.73 -5.54 -10.50
N VAL A 139 7.99 -4.67 -11.21
CA VAL A 139 8.51 -3.40 -11.72
C VAL A 139 7.62 -2.24 -11.30
N ARG A 140 8.14 -1.33 -10.50
CA ARG A 140 7.46 -0.10 -10.10
C ARG A 140 7.80 1.04 -11.04
N VAL A 141 6.80 1.67 -11.64
CA VAL A 141 6.96 2.92 -12.38
C VAL A 141 6.89 4.10 -11.42
N THR A 142 7.86 5.02 -11.52
CA THR A 142 7.98 6.19 -10.64
C THR A 142 8.05 7.49 -11.46
N GLY A 143 7.88 8.64 -10.80
CA GLY A 143 7.87 9.95 -11.46
C GLY A 143 6.47 10.34 -11.97
N ASN A 144 6.44 11.20 -13.01
CA ASN A 144 5.17 11.64 -13.60
C ASN A 144 4.62 10.59 -14.58
N VAL A 145 3.86 9.63 -14.06
CA VAL A 145 3.25 8.56 -14.86
C VAL A 145 1.97 9.06 -15.50
N VAL A 146 2.00 9.35 -16.80
CA VAL A 146 0.84 9.82 -17.58
C VAL A 146 0.55 8.83 -18.70
N GLY A 147 -0.73 8.54 -18.92
CA GLY A 147 -1.19 7.65 -20.00
C GLY A 147 -1.16 6.18 -19.61
N THR A 148 -1.07 5.34 -20.63
CA THR A 148 -1.06 3.87 -20.54
C THR A 148 0.21 3.29 -21.13
N ALA A 149 0.60 2.08 -20.70
CA ALA A 149 1.73 1.37 -21.29
C ALA A 149 1.59 1.22 -22.82
N PRO A 150 2.72 1.21 -23.59
CA PRO A 150 4.09 1.01 -23.10
C PRO A 150 4.71 2.26 -22.45
N PHE A 151 5.42 2.06 -21.32
CA PHE A 151 6.17 3.14 -20.68
C PHE A 151 7.65 3.04 -21.01
N THR A 152 8.28 4.17 -21.32
CA THR A 152 9.72 4.22 -21.61
C THR A 152 10.39 5.18 -20.64
N GLY A 153 11.43 4.72 -19.94
CA GLY A 153 12.13 5.50 -18.93
C GLY A 153 13.56 5.01 -18.71
N SER A 154 14.24 5.61 -17.74
CA SER A 154 15.56 5.18 -17.29
C SER A 154 15.41 4.18 -16.14
N LEU A 155 16.16 3.08 -16.18
CA LEU A 155 16.22 2.09 -15.11
C LEU A 155 17.03 2.67 -13.94
N THR A 156 16.36 3.02 -12.85
CA THR A 156 17.04 3.59 -11.66
C THR A 156 17.56 2.52 -10.70
N HIS A 157 16.92 1.35 -10.69
CA HIS A 157 17.32 0.21 -9.87
C HIS A 157 16.86 -1.09 -10.54
N ARG A 158 17.76 -2.07 -10.61
CA ARG A 158 17.51 -3.35 -11.30
C ARG A 158 16.50 -4.24 -10.57
N GLY A 159 16.30 -4.04 -9.28
CA GLY A 159 15.50 -4.91 -8.43
C GLY A 159 16.16 -6.26 -8.16
N TRP A 160 15.68 -6.94 -7.12
CA TRP A 160 16.18 -8.25 -6.71
C TRP A 160 15.03 -9.23 -6.52
N ARG A 161 15.27 -10.48 -6.94
CA ARG A 161 14.36 -11.61 -6.71
C ARG A 161 15.12 -12.72 -6.00
N VAL A 162 14.50 -13.27 -4.97
CA VAL A 162 14.95 -14.54 -4.37
C VAL A 162 14.41 -15.67 -5.24
N VAL A 163 15.27 -16.43 -5.88
CA VAL A 163 14.89 -17.59 -6.71
C VAL A 163 14.99 -18.91 -5.96
N ASP A 164 15.83 -18.97 -4.92
CA ASP A 164 15.97 -20.16 -4.07
C ASP A 164 16.34 -19.77 -2.65
N THR A 165 15.86 -20.56 -1.67
CA THR A 165 16.07 -20.35 -0.23
C THR A 165 16.52 -21.66 0.41
N ARG A 166 17.70 -21.64 1.06
CA ARG A 166 18.38 -22.79 1.69
C ARG A 166 18.63 -22.55 3.16
N LEU A 167 17.61 -22.10 3.90
CA LEU A 167 17.76 -21.88 5.34
C LEU A 167 18.02 -23.20 6.09
N PRO A 168 18.88 -23.20 7.13
CA PRO A 168 19.10 -24.35 7.99
C PRO A 168 17.79 -24.85 8.61
N LYS A 169 17.66 -26.16 8.78
CA LYS A 169 16.49 -26.72 9.47
C LYS A 169 16.53 -26.34 10.95
N LEU A 170 15.41 -25.88 11.47
CA LEU A 170 15.26 -25.57 12.88
C LEU A 170 15.08 -26.84 13.71
N SER A 171 15.80 -26.96 14.80
CA SER A 171 15.51 -28.00 15.80
C SER A 171 14.38 -27.50 16.70
N GLY A 172 13.34 -28.32 16.95
CA GLY A 172 12.17 -27.94 17.77
C GLY A 172 12.48 -27.61 19.25
N LYS A 173 13.75 -27.64 19.66
CA LYS A 173 14.22 -27.31 21.01
C LYS A 173 14.90 -25.94 21.12
N HIS A 174 15.09 -25.23 20.00
CA HIS A 174 15.76 -23.93 19.98
C HIS A 174 14.74 -22.80 20.05
N ASP A 175 14.86 -21.93 21.06
CA ASP A 175 14.08 -20.69 21.09
C ASP A 175 14.69 -19.68 20.13
N LEU A 176 14.03 -19.44 19.00
CA LEU A 176 14.47 -18.51 17.96
C LEU A 176 14.53 -17.04 18.41
N ARG A 177 13.88 -16.71 19.55
CA ARG A 177 13.94 -15.37 20.13
C ARG A 177 15.29 -15.07 20.74
N ILE A 178 16.07 -16.11 21.07
CA ILE A 178 17.45 -15.96 21.53
C ILE A 178 18.35 -15.98 20.29
N VAL A 179 18.53 -14.82 19.67
CA VAL A 179 19.35 -14.67 18.44
C VAL A 179 20.85 -14.79 18.71
N ALA A 180 21.28 -14.48 19.95
CA ALA A 180 22.62 -14.77 20.48
C ALA A 180 22.51 -14.94 22.00
N PRO A 181 23.07 -15.99 22.60
CA PRO A 181 23.12 -16.13 24.04
C PRO A 181 24.09 -15.12 24.65
N ALA A 182 23.87 -14.76 25.92
CA ALA A 182 24.87 -14.05 26.69
C ALA A 182 26.04 -14.99 27.02
N GLU A 183 27.25 -14.46 26.92
CA GLU A 183 28.47 -15.18 27.24
C GLU A 183 29.05 -14.68 28.56
N VAL A 184 29.42 -15.60 29.48
CA VAL A 184 30.01 -15.25 30.76
C VAL A 184 31.30 -16.07 30.89
N GLU A 185 32.42 -15.38 30.98
CA GLU A 185 33.73 -16.02 31.26
C GLU A 185 33.89 -16.13 32.79
N LEU A 186 34.37 -17.34 33.27
CA LEU A 186 34.56 -17.68 34.69
C LEU A 186 36.02 -17.74 35.04
#